data_4b8e4ced0731be748ebc7bec25b9590a
#
_entry.id   4b8e4ced0731be748ebc7bec25b9590a
#
_cell.length_a   1.000
_cell.length_b   1.000
_cell.length_c   1.000
_cell.angle_alpha   90.00
_cell.angle_beta   90.00
_cell.angle_gamma   90.00
#
_symmetry.space_group_name_H-M   'P 1'
#
loop_
_entity.id
_entity.type
_entity.pdbx_description
1 polymer ?
#
loop_
_entity_poly.entity_id
_entity_poly.type
_entity_poly.pdbx_seq_one_letter_code
_entity_poly.pdbx_strand_id
1 'polypeptide(L)'
;RAALRLLTQARIPGLVPDVSVPEGAPIARLTLAVHAPELDDAPVSQGLLVAPAPADERPVAAKALSHLTIKWPWLADQLPPHTHLLRLSYGRHGEAEPAVTVEGALRDIRTLTGVTIAAEAVTDRLLARWNGTLPPLPPEYRSRVGALEDQVRPLGGVALTGAWVAGTGIASVVSHARAGAKGLL
;
A
#
# COMPACT_ATOMS: atom_id res chain seq x y z
N ARG A 1 -3.06 -2.31 15.84
CA ARG A 1 -4.24 -2.91 16.51
C ARG A 1 -3.87 -4.11 17.38
N ALA A 2 -3.11 -5.10 16.88
CA ALA A 2 -2.71 -6.29 17.65
C ALA A 2 -1.92 -5.89 18.91
N ALA A 3 -0.92 -5.03 18.81
CA ALA A 3 -0.15 -4.55 19.96
C ALA A 3 -1.03 -3.88 21.03
N LEU A 4 -1.96 -3.00 20.64
CA LEU A 4 -2.89 -2.36 21.58
C LEU A 4 -3.79 -3.39 22.28
N ARG A 5 -4.26 -4.39 21.54
CA ARG A 5 -5.05 -5.48 22.10
C ARG A 5 -4.26 -6.28 23.15
N LEU A 6 -3.00 -6.59 22.85
CA LEU A 6 -2.10 -7.27 23.80
C LEU A 6 -1.89 -6.46 25.07
N LEU A 7 -1.62 -5.15 24.95
CA LEU A 7 -1.47 -4.26 26.11
C LEU A 7 -2.74 -4.19 26.96
N THR A 8 -3.91 -4.10 26.33
CA THR A 8 -5.19 -4.11 27.05
C THR A 8 -5.44 -5.45 27.76
N GLN A 9 -5.12 -6.58 27.11
CA GLN A 9 -5.29 -7.91 27.68
C GLN A 9 -4.32 -8.21 28.82
N ALA A 10 -3.14 -7.61 28.81
CA ALA A 10 -2.13 -7.78 29.84
C ALA A 10 -2.56 -7.20 31.21
N ARG A 11 -3.59 -6.36 31.27
CA ARG A 11 -4.18 -5.76 32.49
C ARG A 11 -3.12 -5.15 33.42
N ILE A 12 -2.15 -4.44 32.84
CA ILE A 12 -1.08 -3.80 33.59
C ILE A 12 -1.67 -2.61 34.39
N PRO A 13 -1.51 -2.56 35.72
CA PRO A 13 -2.04 -1.47 36.50
C PRO A 13 -1.50 -0.11 36.04
N GLY A 14 -2.40 0.85 35.84
CA GLY A 14 -2.05 2.21 35.38
C GLY A 14 -1.79 2.36 33.90
N LEU A 15 -1.75 1.28 33.11
CA LEU A 15 -1.62 1.35 31.67
C LEU A 15 -2.99 1.49 31.02
N VAL A 16 -3.23 2.63 30.39
CA VAL A 16 -4.46 2.93 29.65
C VAL A 16 -4.10 3.20 28.18
N PRO A 17 -4.23 2.22 27.28
CA PRO A 17 -3.94 2.42 25.87
C PRO A 17 -5.01 3.28 25.18
N ASP A 18 -4.99 4.59 25.40
CA ASP A 18 -5.91 5.56 24.76
C ASP A 18 -5.42 5.93 23.35
N VAL A 19 -5.19 4.94 22.53
CA VAL A 19 -4.81 5.09 21.12
C VAL A 19 -5.74 4.28 20.25
N SER A 20 -6.48 4.93 19.37
CA SER A 20 -7.26 4.28 18.32
C SER A 20 -6.53 4.41 17.00
N VAL A 21 -6.14 3.29 16.41
CA VAL A 21 -5.58 3.27 15.06
C VAL A 21 -6.73 3.28 14.05
N PRO A 22 -6.93 4.36 13.29
CA PRO A 22 -8.03 4.49 12.35
C PRO A 22 -8.02 3.36 11.30
N GLU A 23 -9.16 3.08 10.68
CA GLU A 23 -9.21 2.15 9.57
C GLU A 23 -8.52 2.75 8.34
N GLY A 24 -7.65 1.95 7.73
CA GLY A 24 -7.01 2.32 6.47
C GLY A 24 -7.90 2.05 5.28
N ALA A 25 -7.55 2.64 4.15
CA ALA A 25 -8.22 2.36 2.89
C ALA A 25 -8.06 0.88 2.51
N PRO A 26 -9.11 0.23 2.00
CA PRO A 26 -8.98 -1.06 1.35
C PRO A 26 -8.21 -0.87 0.03
N ILE A 27 -7.09 -1.57 -0.11
CA ILE A 27 -6.24 -1.48 -1.30
C ILE A 27 -6.27 -2.80 -2.04
N ALA A 28 -6.45 -2.72 -3.36
CA ALA A 28 -6.25 -3.85 -4.25
C ALA A 28 -5.17 -3.51 -5.28
N ARG A 29 -4.32 -4.48 -5.58
CA ARG A 29 -3.32 -4.41 -6.65
C ARG A 29 -3.51 -5.59 -7.58
N LEU A 30 -3.82 -5.29 -8.84
CA LEU A 30 -3.86 -6.28 -9.89
C LEU A 30 -2.60 -6.15 -10.74
N THR A 31 -1.80 -7.21 -10.78
CA THR A 31 -0.68 -7.33 -11.70
C THR A 31 -1.12 -8.25 -12.83
N LEU A 32 -0.88 -7.83 -14.06
CA LEU A 32 -1.14 -8.58 -15.28
C LEU A 32 0.18 -8.84 -16.00
N ALA A 33 0.41 -10.07 -16.45
CA ALA A 33 1.37 -10.39 -17.48
C ALA A 33 0.64 -10.39 -18.82
N VAL A 34 1.12 -9.59 -19.76
CA VAL A 34 0.48 -9.42 -21.07
C VAL A 34 1.50 -9.56 -22.20
N HIS A 35 1.11 -10.21 -23.28
CA HIS A 35 1.89 -10.20 -24.52
C HIS A 35 1.35 -9.06 -25.40
N ALA A 36 2.09 -7.95 -25.51
CA ALA A 36 1.64 -6.74 -26.16
C ALA A 36 2.82 -5.95 -26.76
N PRO A 37 3.21 -6.23 -28.00
CA PRO A 37 4.31 -5.49 -28.67
C PRO A 37 4.12 -3.99 -28.67
N GLU A 38 2.89 -3.50 -28.66
CA GLU A 38 2.55 -2.07 -28.64
C GLU A 38 3.00 -1.36 -27.36
N LEU A 39 3.36 -2.10 -26.33
CA LEU A 39 3.90 -1.58 -25.08
C LEU A 39 5.43 -1.47 -25.06
N ASP A 40 6.13 -1.97 -26.08
CA ASP A 40 7.59 -1.91 -26.17
C ASP A 40 8.07 -0.45 -26.18
N ASP A 41 7.30 0.48 -26.79
CA ASP A 41 7.60 1.90 -26.82
C ASP A 41 7.39 2.63 -25.49
N ALA A 42 6.99 1.91 -24.43
CA ALA A 42 6.79 2.43 -23.09
C ALA A 42 5.94 3.73 -23.03
N PRO A 43 4.69 3.73 -23.53
CA PRO A 43 3.87 4.93 -23.76
C PRO A 43 3.65 5.77 -22.50
N VAL A 44 3.78 5.17 -21.32
CA VAL A 44 3.69 5.86 -20.01
C VAL A 44 4.97 5.71 -19.20
N SER A 45 6.11 5.44 -19.87
CA SER A 45 7.40 5.22 -19.22
C SER A 45 7.27 4.15 -18.11
N GLN A 46 7.76 4.43 -16.90
CA GLN A 46 7.69 3.50 -15.76
C GLN A 46 6.31 3.42 -15.10
N GLY A 47 5.36 4.27 -15.53
CA GLY A 47 4.00 4.33 -15.01
C GLY A 47 3.55 5.75 -14.67
N LEU A 48 2.35 5.86 -14.14
CA LEU A 48 1.70 7.14 -13.81
C LEU A 48 0.82 7.02 -12.56
N LEU A 49 0.50 8.18 -12.00
CA LEU A 49 -0.51 8.35 -10.97
C LEU A 49 -1.72 9.08 -11.56
N VAL A 50 -2.91 8.61 -11.20
CA VAL A 50 -4.17 9.27 -11.57
C VAL A 50 -4.48 10.34 -10.54
N ALA A 51 -4.70 11.57 -10.99
CA ALA A 51 -5.04 12.68 -10.12
C ALA A 51 -6.30 12.38 -9.28
N PRO A 52 -6.38 12.84 -8.04
CA PRO A 52 -7.58 12.74 -7.26
C PRO A 52 -8.72 13.51 -7.93
N ALA A 53 -9.89 12.88 -8.02
CA ALA A 53 -11.13 13.48 -8.49
C ALA A 53 -12.32 12.78 -7.85
N PRO A 54 -13.52 13.37 -7.81
CA PRO A 54 -14.77 12.69 -7.47
C PRO A 54 -14.95 11.40 -8.28
N ALA A 55 -15.66 10.41 -7.73
CA ALA A 55 -15.74 9.08 -8.34
C ALA A 55 -16.36 9.09 -9.75
N ASP A 56 -17.35 9.95 -9.96
CA ASP A 56 -18.08 10.17 -11.21
C ASP A 56 -17.31 10.96 -12.26
N GLU A 57 -16.28 11.69 -11.86
CA GLU A 57 -15.42 12.48 -12.76
C GLU A 57 -14.12 11.76 -13.16
N ARG A 58 -13.86 10.57 -12.61
CA ARG A 58 -12.62 9.85 -12.89
C ARG A 58 -12.65 9.16 -14.25
N PRO A 59 -11.60 9.33 -15.06
CA PRO A 59 -11.51 8.63 -16.34
C PRO A 59 -11.32 7.11 -16.17
N VAL A 60 -10.78 6.67 -15.03
CA VAL A 60 -10.43 5.27 -14.71
C VAL A 60 -10.66 4.96 -13.24
N ALA A 61 -10.91 3.69 -12.91
CA ALA A 61 -11.03 3.22 -11.55
C ALA A 61 -9.66 3.10 -10.85
N ALA A 62 -8.61 2.76 -11.58
CA ALA A 62 -7.24 2.69 -11.06
C ALA A 62 -6.76 4.06 -10.56
N LYS A 63 -6.02 4.07 -9.44
CA LYS A 63 -5.35 5.28 -8.95
C LYS A 63 -3.89 5.39 -9.40
N ALA A 64 -3.34 4.31 -9.92
CA ALA A 64 -1.99 4.26 -10.47
C ALA A 64 -1.82 3.07 -11.40
N LEU A 65 -0.97 3.23 -12.40
CA LEU A 65 -0.44 2.18 -13.23
C LEU A 65 1.09 2.20 -13.12
N SER A 66 1.70 1.03 -12.93
CA SER A 66 3.15 0.86 -13.00
C SER A 66 3.48 -0.14 -14.10
N HIS A 67 4.39 0.23 -15.01
CA HIS A 67 4.93 -0.62 -16.04
C HIS A 67 6.22 -1.26 -15.49
N LEU A 68 6.08 -2.46 -14.89
CA LEU A 68 7.14 -3.03 -14.06
C LEU A 68 8.36 -3.46 -14.86
N THR A 69 8.17 -3.96 -16.08
CA THR A 69 9.25 -4.39 -16.98
C THR A 69 10.07 -3.20 -17.51
N ILE A 70 9.46 -2.02 -17.66
CA ILE A 70 10.19 -0.79 -17.99
C ILE A 70 10.89 -0.23 -16.74
N LYS A 71 10.24 -0.33 -15.59
CA LYS A 71 10.79 0.17 -14.33
C LYS A 71 11.99 -0.63 -13.85
N TRP A 72 12.01 -1.92 -14.11
CA TRP A 72 13.05 -2.86 -13.71
C TRP A 72 13.48 -3.73 -14.90
N PRO A 73 14.50 -3.31 -15.68
CA PRO A 73 14.96 -4.05 -16.87
C PRO A 73 15.32 -5.51 -16.58
N TRP A 74 15.93 -5.78 -15.43
CA TRP A 74 16.26 -7.14 -15.02
C TRP A 74 15.04 -8.08 -14.97
N LEU A 75 13.84 -7.52 -14.77
CA LEU A 75 12.61 -8.29 -14.76
C LEU A 75 12.16 -8.60 -16.21
N ALA A 76 12.34 -7.64 -17.12
CA ALA A 76 12.07 -7.85 -18.55
C ALA A 76 12.96 -8.96 -19.13
N ASP A 77 14.23 -9.00 -18.73
CA ASP A 77 15.21 -9.99 -19.18
C ASP A 77 14.84 -11.44 -18.83
N GLN A 78 13.92 -11.63 -17.87
CA GLN A 78 13.44 -12.97 -17.45
C GLN A 78 12.15 -13.41 -18.15
N LEU A 79 11.59 -12.57 -19.01
CA LEU A 79 10.31 -12.80 -19.66
C LEU A 79 10.50 -13.03 -21.18
N PRO A 80 9.56 -13.71 -21.82
CA PRO A 80 9.54 -13.80 -23.28
C PRO A 80 9.48 -12.40 -23.92
N PRO A 81 9.97 -12.25 -25.17
CA PRO A 81 9.87 -11.00 -25.91
C PRO A 81 8.42 -10.46 -25.92
N HIS A 82 8.28 -9.12 -25.91
CA HIS A 82 6.98 -8.44 -25.93
C HIS A 82 6.05 -8.76 -24.76
N THR A 83 6.61 -9.34 -23.67
CA THR A 83 5.85 -9.62 -22.45
C THR A 83 6.06 -8.52 -21.42
N HIS A 84 4.97 -7.91 -20.99
CA HIS A 84 4.98 -6.80 -20.05
C HIS A 84 4.27 -7.16 -18.76
N LEU A 85 4.81 -6.68 -17.64
CA LEU A 85 4.14 -6.72 -16.36
C LEU A 85 3.57 -5.34 -16.03
N LEU A 86 2.26 -5.25 -16.02
CA LEU A 86 1.51 -4.05 -15.66
C LEU A 86 0.86 -4.24 -14.30
N ARG A 87 1.05 -3.28 -13.40
CA ARG A 87 0.42 -3.30 -12.08
C ARG A 87 -0.48 -2.09 -11.88
N LEU A 88 -1.78 -2.35 -11.75
CA LEU A 88 -2.76 -1.34 -11.41
C LEU A 88 -3.04 -1.35 -9.91
N SER A 89 -3.21 -0.17 -9.33
CA SER A 89 -3.53 0.00 -7.92
C SER A 89 -4.92 0.64 -7.79
N TYR A 90 -5.76 0.08 -6.92
CA TYR A 90 -7.13 0.49 -6.66
C TYR A 90 -7.36 0.77 -5.18
N GLY A 91 -8.45 1.45 -4.90
CA GLY A 91 -8.88 1.77 -3.54
C GLY A 91 -8.33 3.09 -3.03
N ARG A 92 -9.21 3.90 -2.46
CA ARG A 92 -8.93 5.21 -1.90
C ARG A 92 -9.53 5.31 -0.51
N HIS A 93 -8.99 6.23 0.30
CA HIS A 93 -9.51 6.44 1.65
C HIS A 93 -10.96 6.94 1.59
N GLY A 94 -11.81 6.38 2.45
CA GLY A 94 -13.24 6.72 2.52
C GLY A 94 -14.11 6.06 1.45
N GLU A 95 -13.53 5.24 0.57
CA GLU A 95 -14.28 4.48 -0.44
C GLU A 95 -14.47 3.02 0.00
N ALA A 96 -15.51 2.40 -0.56
CA ALA A 96 -15.75 0.96 -0.41
C ALA A 96 -14.61 0.13 -1.02
N GLU A 97 -14.57 -1.14 -0.67
CA GLU A 97 -13.61 -2.07 -1.26
C GLU A 97 -13.76 -2.10 -2.79
N PRO A 98 -12.67 -1.89 -3.56
CA PRO A 98 -12.76 -1.79 -5.00
C PRO A 98 -13.11 -3.14 -5.65
N ALA A 99 -14.09 -3.13 -6.54
CA ALA A 99 -14.32 -4.23 -7.47
C ALA A 99 -13.24 -4.21 -8.55
N VAL A 100 -12.40 -5.24 -8.59
CA VAL A 100 -11.28 -5.34 -9.53
C VAL A 100 -11.46 -6.57 -10.39
N THR A 101 -11.57 -6.35 -11.71
CA THR A 101 -11.65 -7.41 -12.74
C THR A 101 -10.57 -7.18 -13.78
N VAL A 102 -10.23 -8.22 -14.55
CA VAL A 102 -9.27 -8.12 -15.66
C VAL A 102 -9.81 -7.19 -16.74
N GLU A 103 -11.08 -7.33 -17.10
CA GLU A 103 -11.73 -6.50 -18.11
C GLU A 103 -11.74 -5.01 -17.72
N GLY A 104 -12.00 -4.73 -16.44
CA GLY A 104 -11.91 -3.37 -15.90
C GLY A 104 -10.50 -2.82 -16.00
N ALA A 105 -9.50 -3.62 -15.64
CA ALA A 105 -8.10 -3.23 -15.73
C ALA A 105 -7.64 -3.00 -17.17
N LEU A 106 -8.07 -3.81 -18.12
CA LEU A 106 -7.76 -3.60 -19.55
C LEU A 106 -8.37 -2.30 -20.09
N ARG A 107 -9.60 -1.96 -19.66
CA ARG A 107 -10.18 -0.64 -19.98
C ARG A 107 -9.38 0.51 -19.39
N ASP A 108 -8.97 0.39 -18.13
CA ASP A 108 -8.13 1.40 -17.46
C ASP A 108 -6.78 1.55 -18.19
N ILE A 109 -6.12 0.44 -18.55
CA ILE A 109 -4.87 0.45 -19.33
C ILE A 109 -5.07 1.19 -20.65
N ARG A 110 -6.12 0.85 -21.41
CA ARG A 110 -6.40 1.53 -22.68
C ARG A 110 -6.56 3.03 -22.51
N THR A 111 -7.31 3.45 -21.50
CA THR A 111 -7.54 4.88 -21.23
C THR A 111 -6.25 5.60 -20.84
N LEU A 112 -5.39 4.94 -20.04
CA LEU A 112 -4.17 5.54 -19.52
C LEU A 112 -2.99 5.52 -20.50
N THR A 113 -2.91 4.50 -21.36
CA THR A 113 -1.75 4.29 -22.27
C THR A 113 -2.07 4.54 -23.74
N GLY A 114 -3.35 4.54 -24.12
CA GLY A 114 -3.78 4.51 -25.52
C GLY A 114 -3.71 3.12 -26.16
N VAL A 115 -3.12 2.13 -25.49
CA VAL A 115 -2.93 0.77 -26.04
C VAL A 115 -4.12 -0.11 -25.68
N THR A 116 -4.68 -0.78 -26.69
CA THR A 116 -5.74 -1.77 -26.51
C THR A 116 -5.13 -3.17 -26.43
N ILE A 117 -5.33 -3.84 -25.30
CA ILE A 117 -4.86 -5.20 -25.05
C ILE A 117 -6.07 -6.13 -25.08
N ALA A 118 -6.03 -7.16 -25.92
CA ALA A 118 -7.06 -8.18 -25.96
C ALA A 118 -7.02 -9.06 -24.69
N ALA A 119 -8.16 -9.58 -24.27
CA ALA A 119 -8.21 -10.41 -23.06
C ALA A 119 -7.33 -11.68 -23.18
N GLU A 120 -7.24 -12.23 -24.38
CA GLU A 120 -6.45 -13.41 -24.74
C GLU A 120 -4.94 -13.17 -24.66
N ALA A 121 -4.51 -11.89 -24.72
CA ALA A 121 -3.12 -11.49 -24.56
C ALA A 121 -2.67 -11.48 -23.08
N VAL A 122 -3.61 -11.60 -22.14
CA VAL A 122 -3.30 -11.74 -20.72
C VAL A 122 -2.86 -13.18 -20.45
N THR A 123 -1.58 -13.37 -20.20
CA THR A 123 -0.98 -14.69 -19.96
C THR A 123 -1.02 -15.13 -18.51
N ASP A 124 -1.00 -14.14 -17.57
CA ASP A 124 -1.10 -14.42 -16.13
C ASP A 124 -1.61 -13.21 -15.37
N ARG A 125 -2.09 -13.44 -14.15
CA ARG A 125 -2.63 -12.39 -13.28
C ARG A 125 -2.45 -12.69 -11.80
N LEU A 126 -2.19 -11.65 -11.02
CA LEU A 126 -2.13 -11.72 -9.56
C LEU A 126 -2.91 -10.56 -8.94
N LEU A 127 -3.96 -10.88 -8.17
CA LEU A 127 -4.71 -9.91 -7.39
C LEU A 127 -4.30 -10.02 -5.92
N ALA A 128 -3.69 -8.97 -5.38
CA ALA A 128 -3.39 -8.84 -3.96
C ALA A 128 -4.26 -7.77 -3.31
N ARG A 129 -4.82 -8.06 -2.13
CA ARG A 129 -5.66 -7.15 -1.35
C ARG A 129 -5.06 -6.90 0.03
N TRP A 130 -5.14 -5.66 0.49
CA TRP A 130 -4.74 -5.26 1.84
C TRP A 130 -5.85 -4.46 2.49
N ASN A 131 -6.22 -4.87 3.68
CA ASN A 131 -7.03 -4.04 4.56
C ASN A 131 -6.09 -3.38 5.58
N GLY A 132 -6.05 -2.06 5.62
CA GLY A 132 -5.34 -1.36 6.67
C GLY A 132 -4.03 -0.68 6.28
N THR A 133 -3.96 -0.04 5.10
CA THR A 133 -3.00 1.04 4.92
C THR A 133 -3.25 2.11 5.97
N LEU A 134 -2.19 2.63 6.59
CA LEU A 134 -2.34 3.72 7.57
C LEU A 134 -3.01 4.93 6.88
N PRO A 135 -4.19 5.36 7.36
CA PRO A 135 -4.82 6.58 6.87
C PRO A 135 -4.04 7.81 7.32
N PRO A 136 -4.37 8.99 6.83
CA PRO A 136 -3.95 10.24 7.45
C PRO A 136 -4.31 10.20 8.94
N LEU A 137 -3.32 10.43 9.80
CA LEU A 137 -3.51 10.38 11.25
C LEU A 137 -3.97 11.75 11.75
N PRO A 138 -4.94 11.79 12.69
CA PRO A 138 -5.34 13.05 13.33
C PRO A 138 -4.15 13.74 13.99
N PRO A 139 -4.14 15.08 14.11
CA PRO A 139 -3.03 15.82 14.74
C PRO A 139 -2.68 15.33 16.14
N GLU A 140 -3.69 14.98 16.94
CA GLU A 140 -3.53 14.48 18.31
C GLU A 140 -3.03 13.02 18.39
N TYR A 141 -3.01 12.28 17.29
CA TYR A 141 -2.60 10.89 17.30
C TYR A 141 -1.17 10.69 17.82
N ARG A 142 -0.24 11.53 17.38
CA ARG A 142 1.16 11.47 17.82
C ARG A 142 1.34 11.71 19.30
N SER A 143 0.62 12.68 19.87
CA SER A 143 0.68 12.94 21.31
C SER A 143 0.12 11.78 22.13
N ARG A 144 -0.97 11.15 21.68
CA ARG A 144 -1.53 9.96 22.34
C ARG A 144 -0.58 8.76 22.26
N VAL A 145 0.07 8.55 21.12
CA VAL A 145 1.09 7.50 21.00
C VAL A 145 2.26 7.78 21.92
N GLY A 146 2.77 9.02 21.97
CA GLY A 146 3.85 9.42 22.89
C GLY A 146 3.48 9.19 24.36
N ALA A 147 2.28 9.57 24.76
CA ALA A 147 1.77 9.30 26.11
C ALA A 147 1.69 7.81 26.45
N LEU A 148 1.33 6.95 25.47
CA LEU A 148 1.35 5.51 25.64
C LEU A 148 2.78 4.97 25.76
N GLU A 149 3.73 5.47 24.99
CA GLU A 149 5.14 5.09 25.10
C GLU A 149 5.71 5.45 26.45
N ASP A 150 5.36 6.64 26.99
CA ASP A 150 5.76 7.08 28.33
C ASP A 150 5.19 6.18 29.45
N GLN A 151 3.97 5.65 29.26
CA GLN A 151 3.40 4.66 30.19
C GLN A 151 4.05 3.28 30.10
N VAL A 152 4.51 2.89 28.91
CA VAL A 152 5.14 1.57 28.68
C VAL A 152 6.60 1.56 29.11
N ARG A 153 7.32 2.66 28.97
CA ARG A 153 8.76 2.77 29.27
C ARG A 153 9.14 2.28 30.67
N PRO A 154 8.42 2.64 31.76
CA PRO A 154 8.76 2.17 33.11
C PRO A 154 8.58 0.69 33.35
N LEU A 155 7.87 -0.04 32.48
CA LEU A 155 7.62 -1.47 32.68
C LEU A 155 8.90 -2.31 32.48
N GLY A 156 9.90 -1.78 31.78
CA GLY A 156 11.09 -2.53 31.40
C GLY A 156 10.78 -3.69 30.44
N GLY A 157 11.73 -4.11 29.64
CA GLY A 157 11.59 -5.28 28.74
C GLY A 157 10.54 -5.15 27.62
N VAL A 158 9.87 -4.01 27.47
CA VAL A 158 8.84 -3.77 26.46
C VAL A 158 9.08 -2.44 25.73
N ALA A 159 9.04 -2.48 24.40
CA ALA A 159 9.06 -1.29 23.57
C ALA A 159 7.97 -1.37 22.49
N LEU A 160 7.37 -0.24 22.15
CA LEU A 160 6.40 -0.13 21.07
C LEU A 160 7.13 0.28 19.79
N THR A 161 6.77 -0.29 18.66
CA THR A 161 7.33 0.10 17.36
C THR A 161 6.40 -0.24 16.20
N GLY A 162 6.77 0.16 15.00
CA GLY A 162 6.03 -0.05 13.78
C GLY A 162 5.46 1.24 13.21
N ALA A 163 4.85 1.14 12.03
CA ALA A 163 4.35 2.31 11.30
C ALA A 163 3.27 3.11 12.08
N TRP A 164 2.52 2.47 12.95
CA TRP A 164 1.51 3.11 13.80
C TRP A 164 2.09 3.98 14.92
N VAL A 165 3.38 3.77 15.28
CA VAL A 165 4.11 4.57 16.27
C VAL A 165 5.01 5.58 15.55
N ALA A 166 5.89 5.09 14.67
CA ALA A 166 6.98 5.85 14.07
C ALA A 166 6.62 6.58 12.78
N GLY A 167 5.40 6.33 12.21
CA GLY A 167 5.01 6.80 10.88
C GLY A 167 5.31 5.78 9.77
N THR A 168 4.88 6.09 8.55
CA THR A 168 4.84 5.13 7.43
C THR A 168 6.16 4.92 6.69
N GLY A 169 7.20 5.68 6.99
CA GLY A 169 8.51 5.56 6.33
C GLY A 169 9.33 4.41 6.90
N ILE A 170 9.93 3.57 6.04
CA ILE A 170 10.82 2.47 6.47
C ILE A 170 11.95 3.00 7.33
N ALA A 171 12.60 4.10 6.93
CA ALA A 171 13.68 4.72 7.69
C ALA A 171 13.23 5.12 9.10
N SER A 172 12.05 5.74 9.24
CA SER A 172 11.48 6.13 10.53
C SER A 172 11.22 4.91 11.41
N VAL A 173 10.61 3.87 10.85
CA VAL A 173 10.30 2.63 11.59
C VAL A 173 11.56 1.94 12.05
N VAL A 174 12.59 1.82 11.19
CA VAL A 174 13.87 1.18 11.52
C VAL A 174 14.61 1.98 12.60
N SER A 175 14.69 3.30 12.46
CA SER A 175 15.36 4.16 13.45
C SER A 175 14.67 4.08 14.81
N HIS A 176 13.35 4.13 14.83
CA HIS A 176 12.56 4.01 16.05
C HIS A 176 12.70 2.64 16.71
N ALA A 177 12.64 1.56 15.93
CA ALA A 177 12.82 0.19 16.45
C ALA A 177 14.22 0.00 17.06
N ARG A 178 15.26 0.53 16.41
CA ARG A 178 16.64 0.48 16.94
C ARG A 178 16.80 1.26 18.24
N ALA A 179 16.18 2.42 18.35
CA ALA A 179 16.19 3.21 19.58
C ALA A 179 15.48 2.46 20.73
N GLY A 180 14.29 1.90 20.46
CA GLY A 180 13.54 1.09 21.41
C GLY A 180 14.31 -0.14 21.88
N ALA A 181 14.97 -0.86 20.97
CA ALA A 181 15.75 -2.06 21.30
C ALA A 181 16.95 -1.75 22.24
N LYS A 182 17.61 -0.60 22.07
CA LYS A 182 18.70 -0.17 22.96
C LYS A 182 18.23 0.11 24.39
N GLY A 183 16.98 0.52 24.55
CA GLY A 183 16.38 0.74 25.87
C GLY A 183 15.92 -0.54 26.58
N LEU A 184 16.00 -1.70 25.90
CA LEU A 184 15.65 -3.01 26.46
C LEU A 184 16.86 -3.80 26.96
N LEU A 185 18.07 -3.36 26.60
CA LEU A 185 19.36 -3.94 27.01
C LEU A 185 19.93 -3.21 28.21
#